data_f40fac385046f832f5de07dd8a3222c7
#
_entry.id   f40fac385046f832f5de07dd8a3222c7
#
_cell.length_a   1.000
_cell.length_b   1.000
_cell.length_c   1.000
_cell.angle_alpha   90.00
_cell.angle_beta   90.00
_cell.angle_gamma   90.00
#
_symmetry.space_group_name_H-M   'P 1'
#
loop_
_entity.id
_entity.type
_entity.pdbx_description
1 polymer ?
#
loop_
_entity_poly.entity_id
_entity_poly.type
_entity_poly.pdbx_seq_one_letter_code
_entity_poly.pdbx_strand_id
1 'polypeptide(L)'
;SRRQRQMCIRDSVIRAETFVAELKGVDVSSVHVPVIGGHSGTTILPLLSQVEGVEFTDEEVASLTTRIQNAGTEVVEAKAGGGSATLSMGQAAARFCLSLVAAMQGENVVEYTYVQTDDSDDAAFFAHPVRLGANGVEEILPYGELSEFEEKAKNDMLEGLRGDIKLGVDFVNG
;
A
#
# COMPACT_ATOMS: atom_id res chain seq x y z
N SER A 1 15.84 -2.56 -6.65
CA SER A 1 15.40 -1.83 -7.85
C SER A 1 14.03 -1.20 -7.60
N ARG A 2 13.76 -0.05 -8.23
CA ARG A 2 12.47 0.69 -8.11
C ARG A 2 11.24 -0.20 -8.39
N ARG A 3 11.34 -1.20 -9.24
CA ARG A 3 10.26 -2.11 -9.65
C ARG A 3 9.83 -3.09 -8.56
N GLN A 4 10.74 -3.57 -7.72
CA GLN A 4 10.40 -4.53 -6.65
C GLN A 4 9.59 -3.89 -5.51
N ARG A 5 9.82 -2.61 -5.20
CA ARG A 5 9.10 -1.90 -4.14
C ARG A 5 7.65 -1.58 -4.52
N GLN A 6 7.37 -1.35 -5.81
CA GLN A 6 6.01 -1.13 -6.32
C GLN A 6 5.10 -2.33 -6.06
N MET A 7 5.61 -3.56 -6.20
CA MET A 7 4.84 -4.78 -5.94
C MET A 7 4.49 -4.97 -4.46
N CYS A 8 5.32 -4.50 -3.56
CA CYS A 8 5.12 -4.69 -2.13
C CYS A 8 3.90 -3.94 -1.58
N ILE A 9 3.66 -2.70 -1.99
CA ILE A 9 2.44 -1.96 -1.60
C ILE A 9 1.18 -2.66 -2.10
N ARG A 10 1.21 -3.24 -3.29
CA ARG A 10 0.08 -4.01 -3.84
C ARG A 10 -0.27 -5.22 -2.97
N ASP A 11 0.70 -5.87 -2.38
CA ASP A 11 0.49 -6.95 -1.43
C ASP A 11 -0.27 -6.46 -0.19
N SER A 12 0.07 -5.28 0.33
CA SER A 12 -0.67 -4.64 1.43
C SER A 12 -2.10 -4.27 1.04
N VAL A 13 -2.35 -3.80 -0.18
CA VAL A 13 -3.70 -3.53 -0.70
C VAL A 13 -4.53 -4.82 -0.71
N ILE A 14 -4.02 -5.90 -1.30
CA ILE A 14 -4.73 -7.19 -1.39
C ILE A 14 -5.05 -7.75 0.00
N ARG A 15 -4.12 -7.63 0.96
CA ARG A 15 -4.34 -8.05 2.35
C ARG A 15 -5.40 -7.21 3.04
N ALA A 16 -5.35 -5.89 2.86
CA ALA A 16 -6.35 -4.99 3.42
C ALA A 16 -7.74 -5.31 2.88
N GLU A 17 -7.89 -5.48 1.56
CA GLU A 17 -9.14 -5.91 0.91
C GLU A 17 -9.66 -7.23 1.50
N THR A 18 -8.79 -8.23 1.67
CA THR A 18 -9.13 -9.53 2.23
C THR A 18 -9.60 -9.42 3.69
N PHE A 19 -8.85 -8.70 4.54
CA PHE A 19 -9.20 -8.58 5.96
C PHE A 19 -10.48 -7.78 6.19
N VAL A 20 -10.72 -6.74 5.40
CA VAL A 20 -12.00 -6.01 5.42
C VAL A 20 -13.16 -6.91 5.00
N ALA A 21 -12.98 -7.64 3.89
CA ALA A 21 -14.00 -8.57 3.40
C ALA A 21 -14.34 -9.67 4.42
N GLU A 22 -13.33 -10.25 5.07
CA GLU A 22 -13.50 -11.23 6.15
C GLU A 22 -14.27 -10.64 7.34
N LEU A 23 -13.88 -9.45 7.81
CA LEU A 23 -14.50 -8.81 8.97
C LEU A 23 -15.97 -8.46 8.71
N LYS A 24 -16.28 -8.00 7.51
CA LYS A 24 -17.63 -7.51 7.16
C LYS A 24 -18.52 -8.56 6.49
N GLY A 25 -17.97 -9.73 6.17
CA GLY A 25 -18.72 -10.82 5.53
C GLY A 25 -19.19 -10.49 4.12
N VAL A 26 -18.40 -9.70 3.39
CA VAL A 26 -18.69 -9.27 2.01
C VAL A 26 -17.75 -9.94 1.01
N ASP A 27 -18.08 -9.89 -0.27
CA ASP A 27 -17.19 -10.41 -1.32
C ASP A 27 -15.95 -9.51 -1.47
N VAL A 28 -14.77 -10.12 -1.46
CA VAL A 28 -13.50 -9.41 -1.59
C VAL A 28 -13.38 -8.61 -2.91
N SER A 29 -14.07 -9.06 -3.95
CA SER A 29 -14.08 -8.36 -5.24
C SER A 29 -14.86 -7.03 -5.21
N SER A 30 -15.71 -6.83 -4.20
CA SER A 30 -16.46 -5.59 -3.98
C SER A 30 -15.75 -4.60 -3.05
N VAL A 31 -14.63 -5.02 -2.44
CA VAL A 31 -13.88 -4.19 -1.48
C VAL A 31 -12.66 -3.59 -2.16
N HIS A 32 -12.51 -2.28 -2.03
CA HIS A 32 -11.33 -1.57 -2.48
C HIS A 32 -10.77 -0.74 -1.32
N VAL A 33 -9.54 -1.05 -0.89
CA VAL A 33 -8.88 -0.38 0.22
C VAL A 33 -7.65 0.36 -0.29
N PRO A 34 -7.69 1.69 -0.34
CA PRO A 34 -6.50 2.49 -0.61
C PRO A 34 -5.42 2.26 0.46
N VAL A 35 -4.16 2.16 0.03
CA VAL A 35 -3.01 2.06 0.96
C VAL A 35 -1.94 3.04 0.55
N ILE A 36 -1.55 3.91 1.47
CA ILE A 36 -0.51 4.92 1.28
C ILE A 36 0.67 4.72 2.24
N GLY A 37 1.69 5.55 2.11
CA GLY A 37 2.82 5.59 3.05
C GLY A 37 4.06 4.83 2.57
N GLY A 38 4.68 4.10 3.50
CA GLY A 38 5.85 3.26 3.24
C GLY A 38 5.50 1.78 3.11
N HIS A 39 6.52 0.92 3.19
CA HIS A 39 6.32 -0.53 3.14
C HIS A 39 7.02 -1.25 4.31
N SER A 40 7.13 -0.61 5.43
CA SER A 40 7.77 -1.16 6.63
C SER A 40 6.83 -0.99 7.83
N GLY A 41 6.24 -2.08 8.31
CA GLY A 41 5.44 -2.09 9.53
C GLY A 41 4.48 -0.91 9.65
N THR A 42 4.70 -0.05 10.63
CA THR A 42 3.84 1.10 10.95
C THR A 42 3.78 2.17 9.86
N THR A 43 4.64 2.11 8.83
CA THR A 43 4.59 3.05 7.71
C THR A 43 3.54 2.69 6.65
N ILE A 44 2.93 1.51 6.74
CA ILE A 44 1.81 1.10 5.89
C ILE A 44 0.52 1.71 6.45
N LEU A 45 -0.16 2.56 5.69
CA LEU A 45 -1.40 3.20 6.12
C LEU A 45 -2.56 2.86 5.19
N PRO A 46 -3.46 1.95 5.58
CA PRO A 46 -4.71 1.73 4.87
C PRO A 46 -5.70 2.87 5.15
N LEU A 47 -6.36 3.37 4.13
CA LEU A 47 -7.37 4.42 4.23
C LEU A 47 -8.77 3.78 4.35
N LEU A 48 -9.09 3.30 5.54
CA LEU A 48 -10.34 2.62 5.82
C LEU A 48 -11.55 3.56 5.74
N SER A 49 -11.36 4.86 5.97
CA SER A 49 -12.39 5.88 5.81
C SER A 49 -12.89 6.04 4.36
N GLN A 50 -12.09 5.59 3.39
CA GLN A 50 -12.40 5.70 1.97
C GLN A 50 -12.95 4.40 1.37
N VAL A 51 -13.23 3.38 2.18
CA VAL A 51 -13.82 2.12 1.70
C VAL A 51 -15.32 2.31 1.48
N GLU A 52 -15.74 2.25 0.22
CA GLU A 52 -17.14 2.47 -0.14
C GLU A 52 -18.06 1.35 0.38
N GLY A 53 -19.24 1.76 0.87
CA GLY A 53 -20.28 0.83 1.29
C GLY A 53 -20.01 0.06 2.58
N VAL A 54 -18.95 0.43 3.33
CA VAL A 54 -18.56 -0.21 4.59
C VAL A 54 -18.33 0.84 5.67
N GLU A 55 -18.96 0.64 6.82
CA GLU A 55 -18.73 1.47 8.01
C GLU A 55 -17.87 0.72 9.02
N PHE A 56 -16.97 1.42 9.68
CA PHE A 56 -16.07 0.87 10.70
C PHE A 56 -16.25 1.60 12.02
N THR A 57 -16.17 0.86 13.12
CA THR A 57 -15.99 1.45 14.45
C THR A 57 -14.52 1.85 14.65
N ASP A 58 -14.25 2.73 15.60
CA ASP A 58 -12.87 3.14 15.92
C ASP A 58 -11.99 1.96 16.33
N GLU A 59 -12.56 0.97 17.03
CA GLU A 59 -11.87 -0.27 17.41
C GLU A 59 -11.51 -1.11 16.19
N GLU A 60 -12.41 -1.23 15.22
CA GLU A 60 -12.17 -1.95 13.98
C GLU A 60 -11.09 -1.27 13.14
N VAL A 61 -11.11 0.07 13.04
CA VAL A 61 -10.07 0.84 12.34
C VAL A 61 -8.70 0.58 12.94
N ALA A 62 -8.56 0.71 14.26
CA ALA A 62 -7.30 0.49 14.95
C ALA A 62 -6.79 -0.95 14.81
N SER A 63 -7.68 -1.93 14.99
CA SER A 63 -7.36 -3.36 14.90
C SER A 63 -6.96 -3.77 13.49
N LEU A 64 -7.74 -3.39 12.48
CA LEU A 64 -7.44 -3.68 11.07
C LEU A 64 -6.14 -3.02 10.63
N THR A 65 -5.92 -1.75 10.95
CA THR A 65 -4.68 -1.05 10.62
C THR A 65 -3.48 -1.81 11.18
N THR A 66 -3.51 -2.16 12.46
CA THR A 66 -2.44 -2.92 13.11
C THR A 66 -2.23 -4.29 12.44
N ARG A 67 -3.30 -5.01 12.12
CA ARG A 67 -3.22 -6.32 11.45
C ARG A 67 -2.62 -6.21 10.04
N ILE A 68 -3.03 -5.20 9.27
CA ILE A 68 -2.51 -4.97 7.91
C ILE A 68 -1.02 -4.65 7.95
N GLN A 69 -0.58 -3.82 8.91
CA GLN A 69 0.82 -3.48 9.12
C GLN A 69 1.69 -4.70 9.45
N ASN A 70 1.16 -5.65 10.23
CA ASN A 70 1.87 -6.84 10.67
C ASN A 70 1.65 -8.08 9.79
N ALA A 71 0.82 -8.02 8.78
CA ALA A 71 0.42 -9.17 7.98
C ALA A 71 1.58 -9.91 7.30
N GLY A 72 2.67 -9.20 6.95
CA GLY A 72 3.90 -9.81 6.45
C GLY A 72 4.58 -10.67 7.50
N THR A 73 4.66 -10.20 8.73
CA THR A 73 5.24 -10.90 9.88
C THR A 73 4.42 -12.14 10.25
N GLU A 74 3.09 -12.01 10.29
CA GLU A 74 2.19 -13.16 10.55
C GLU A 74 2.44 -14.33 9.59
N VAL A 75 2.66 -14.04 8.29
CA VAL A 75 2.95 -15.09 7.31
C VAL A 75 4.32 -15.75 7.55
N VAL A 76 5.33 -14.96 7.89
CA VAL A 76 6.68 -15.48 8.19
C VAL A 76 6.66 -16.37 9.44
N GLU A 77 5.97 -15.95 10.48
CA GLU A 77 5.80 -16.71 11.73
C GLU A 77 5.01 -17.99 11.50
N ALA A 78 3.88 -17.92 10.78
CA ALA A 78 3.07 -19.09 10.45
C ALA A 78 3.84 -20.14 9.64
N LYS A 79 4.83 -19.74 8.85
CA LYS A 79 5.71 -20.64 8.09
C LYS A 79 6.88 -21.22 8.89
N ALA A 80 7.09 -20.78 10.12
CA ALA A 80 8.12 -21.30 11.03
C ALA A 80 9.50 -21.49 10.37
N GLY A 81 9.96 -20.49 9.60
CA GLY A 81 11.24 -20.51 8.87
C GLY A 81 11.17 -21.12 7.46
N GLY A 82 10.01 -21.57 6.99
CA GLY A 82 9.78 -22.10 5.64
C GLY A 82 9.71 -21.05 4.52
N GLY A 83 10.17 -19.80 4.79
CA GLY A 83 10.24 -18.72 3.81
C GLY A 83 9.25 -17.58 4.06
N SER A 84 9.13 -16.68 3.08
CA SER A 84 8.29 -15.48 3.13
C SER A 84 6.94 -15.67 2.42
N ALA A 85 6.18 -14.60 2.27
CA ALA A 85 4.86 -14.55 1.61
C ALA A 85 4.95 -14.67 0.07
N THR A 86 5.65 -15.68 -0.44
CA THR A 86 5.96 -15.83 -1.88
C THR A 86 4.72 -15.89 -2.78
N LEU A 87 3.68 -16.61 -2.37
CA LEU A 87 2.45 -16.75 -3.15
C LEU A 87 1.67 -15.42 -3.20
N SER A 88 1.57 -14.72 -2.08
CA SER A 88 0.96 -13.39 -2.00
C SER A 88 1.70 -12.38 -2.89
N MET A 89 3.03 -12.41 -2.87
CA MET A 89 3.86 -11.58 -3.74
C MET A 89 3.69 -11.94 -5.22
N GLY A 90 3.59 -13.23 -5.55
CA GLY A 90 3.32 -13.69 -6.90
C GLY A 90 1.97 -13.19 -7.43
N GLN A 91 0.93 -13.25 -6.61
CA GLN A 91 -0.40 -12.72 -6.91
C GLN A 91 -0.39 -11.20 -7.12
N ALA A 92 0.27 -10.46 -6.21
CA ALA A 92 0.40 -9.01 -6.32
C ALA A 92 1.14 -8.60 -7.60
N ALA A 93 2.22 -9.31 -7.94
CA ALA A 93 2.97 -9.09 -9.16
C ALA A 93 2.13 -9.35 -10.42
N ALA A 94 1.38 -10.45 -10.46
CA ALA A 94 0.52 -10.80 -11.57
C ALA A 94 -0.56 -9.74 -11.80
N ARG A 95 -1.26 -9.32 -10.74
CA ARG A 95 -2.28 -8.26 -10.83
C ARG A 95 -1.68 -6.95 -11.34
N PHE A 96 -0.53 -6.53 -10.81
CA PHE A 96 0.12 -5.30 -11.27
C PHE A 96 0.55 -5.37 -12.75
N CYS A 97 1.09 -6.51 -13.19
CA CYS A 97 1.45 -6.71 -14.61
C CYS A 97 0.22 -6.62 -15.52
N LEU A 98 -0.91 -7.21 -15.12
CA LEU A 98 -2.16 -7.12 -15.87
C LEU A 98 -2.69 -5.69 -15.94
N SER A 99 -2.65 -4.96 -14.83
CA SER A 99 -3.01 -3.53 -14.79
C SER A 99 -2.12 -2.70 -15.72
N LEU A 100 -0.82 -2.96 -15.73
CA LEU A 100 0.10 -2.26 -16.64
C LEU A 100 -0.19 -2.59 -18.10
N VAL A 101 -0.47 -3.86 -18.44
CA VAL A 101 -0.83 -4.26 -19.81
C VAL A 101 -2.13 -3.59 -20.24
N ALA A 102 -3.15 -3.53 -19.39
CA ALA A 102 -4.41 -2.84 -19.66
C ALA A 102 -4.17 -1.33 -19.93
N ALA A 103 -3.36 -0.68 -19.10
CA ALA A 103 -2.97 0.71 -19.29
C ALA A 103 -2.21 0.96 -20.60
N MET A 104 -1.31 0.04 -20.98
CA MET A 104 -0.60 0.11 -22.26
C MET A 104 -1.53 -0.09 -23.48
N GLN A 105 -2.69 -0.72 -23.27
CA GLN A 105 -3.75 -0.87 -24.29
C GLN A 105 -4.71 0.32 -24.33
N GLY A 106 -4.50 1.33 -23.49
CA GLY A 106 -5.26 2.57 -23.46
C GLY A 106 -6.41 2.57 -22.44
N GLU A 107 -6.49 1.59 -21.55
CA GLU A 107 -7.45 1.62 -20.45
C GLU A 107 -7.02 2.64 -19.38
N ASN A 108 -8.01 3.27 -18.73
CA ASN A 108 -7.77 4.17 -17.61
C ASN A 108 -7.56 3.35 -16.33
N VAL A 109 -6.31 3.13 -15.97
CA VAL A 109 -5.94 2.28 -14.81
C VAL A 109 -5.31 3.13 -13.72
N VAL A 110 -5.86 3.03 -12.51
CA VAL A 110 -5.28 3.61 -11.30
C VAL A 110 -4.79 2.49 -10.39
N GLU A 111 -3.55 2.63 -9.91
CA GLU A 111 -2.91 1.69 -9.01
C GLU A 111 -2.25 2.40 -7.84
N TYR A 112 -2.13 1.71 -6.69
CA TYR A 112 -1.36 2.23 -5.56
C TYR A 112 0.07 1.71 -5.66
N THR A 113 1.03 2.62 -5.70
CA THR A 113 2.45 2.24 -5.85
C THR A 113 3.38 3.22 -5.14
N TYR A 114 4.51 2.68 -4.68
CA TYR A 114 5.56 3.46 -4.04
C TYR A 114 6.40 4.16 -5.12
N VAL A 115 6.33 5.47 -5.16
CA VAL A 115 6.96 6.31 -6.17
C VAL A 115 7.87 7.37 -5.55
N GLN A 116 8.80 7.86 -6.33
CA GLN A 116 9.51 9.08 -5.99
C GLN A 116 8.59 10.28 -6.24
N THR A 117 8.46 11.14 -5.26
CA THR A 117 7.68 12.38 -5.31
C THR A 117 8.65 13.54 -5.24
N ASP A 118 8.54 14.51 -6.16
CA ASP A 118 9.53 15.57 -6.26
C ASP A 118 9.27 16.68 -5.25
N ASP A 119 8.13 17.07 -4.88
CA ASP A 119 7.82 18.17 -3.95
C ASP A 119 6.70 17.81 -2.96
N SER A 120 6.63 16.56 -2.52
CA SER A 120 5.64 16.13 -1.55
C SER A 120 6.01 16.59 -0.15
N ASP A 121 5.08 17.20 0.56
CA ASP A 121 5.20 17.52 1.99
C ASP A 121 5.34 16.26 2.86
N ASP A 122 4.98 15.09 2.32
CA ASP A 122 5.04 13.81 3.03
C ASP A 122 6.49 13.26 3.10
N ALA A 123 7.02 12.75 2.00
CA ALA A 123 8.39 12.21 1.93
C ALA A 123 8.86 12.08 0.48
N ALA A 124 10.20 12.07 0.23
CA ALA A 124 10.78 11.95 -1.11
C ALA A 124 10.41 10.65 -1.85
N PHE A 125 9.95 9.64 -1.13
CA PHE A 125 9.36 8.40 -1.65
C PHE A 125 8.15 8.04 -0.80
N PHE A 126 7.03 7.85 -1.46
CA PHE A 126 5.76 7.59 -0.79
C PHE A 126 4.83 6.76 -1.68
N ALA A 127 3.95 5.96 -1.09
CA ALA A 127 2.93 5.24 -1.85
C ALA A 127 1.75 6.16 -2.12
N HIS A 128 1.44 6.33 -3.39
CA HIS A 128 0.32 7.12 -3.89
C HIS A 128 -0.55 6.32 -4.84
N PRO A 129 -1.82 6.71 -5.02
CA PRO A 129 -2.54 6.35 -6.21
C PRO A 129 -1.85 6.99 -7.42
N VAL A 130 -1.64 6.20 -8.47
CA VAL A 130 -1.03 6.67 -9.71
C VAL A 130 -1.86 6.26 -10.90
N ARG A 131 -1.93 7.10 -11.91
CA ARG A 131 -2.45 6.72 -13.22
C ARG A 131 -1.34 6.05 -14.00
N LEU A 132 -1.62 4.83 -14.45
CA LEU A 132 -0.77 4.10 -15.36
C LEU A 132 -1.17 4.37 -16.80
N GLY A 133 -0.20 4.36 -17.70
CA GLY A 133 -0.39 4.49 -19.14
C GLY A 133 0.70 3.77 -19.94
N ALA A 134 0.83 4.12 -21.21
CA ALA A 134 1.74 3.45 -22.12
C ALA A 134 3.22 3.47 -21.68
N ASN A 135 3.62 4.50 -20.93
CA ASN A 135 4.99 4.68 -20.47
C ASN A 135 5.21 4.32 -18.98
N GLY A 136 4.24 3.71 -18.34
CA GLY A 136 4.24 3.38 -16.91
C GLY A 136 3.46 4.40 -16.10
N VAL A 137 4.05 4.98 -15.04
CA VAL A 137 3.40 6.03 -14.23
C VAL A 137 3.38 7.33 -15.03
N GLU A 138 2.19 7.82 -15.36
CA GLU A 138 1.98 9.07 -16.08
C GLU A 138 1.58 10.22 -15.15
N GLU A 139 0.90 9.91 -14.05
CA GLU A 139 0.44 10.92 -13.10
C GLU A 139 0.40 10.34 -11.68
N ILE A 140 0.85 11.14 -10.71
CA ILE A 140 0.65 10.88 -9.28
C ILE A 140 -0.65 11.59 -8.88
N LEU A 141 -1.60 10.84 -8.33
CA LEU A 141 -2.90 11.36 -7.96
C LEU A 141 -2.95 11.69 -6.46
N PRO A 142 -3.78 12.63 -6.04
CA PRO A 142 -4.04 12.86 -4.63
C PRO A 142 -4.73 11.62 -4.02
N TYR A 143 -4.40 11.30 -2.77
CA TYR A 143 -5.00 10.17 -2.06
C TYR A 143 -6.31 10.50 -1.34
N GLY A 144 -6.86 11.70 -1.55
CA GLY A 144 -8.14 12.12 -0.98
C GLY A 144 -8.05 12.69 0.44
N GLU A 145 -9.22 12.87 1.06
CA GLU A 145 -9.32 13.35 2.44
C GLU A 145 -9.08 12.22 3.43
N LEU A 146 -8.38 12.51 4.51
CA LEU A 146 -8.06 11.55 5.58
C LEU A 146 -8.97 11.81 6.78
N SER A 147 -9.34 10.75 7.50
CA SER A 147 -9.95 10.87 8.82
C SER A 147 -8.93 11.38 9.84
N GLU A 148 -9.41 11.83 11.02
CA GLU A 148 -8.52 12.27 12.12
C GLU A 148 -7.52 11.17 12.53
N PHE A 149 -7.96 9.91 12.56
CA PHE A 149 -7.10 8.77 12.83
C PHE A 149 -6.00 8.60 11.77
N GLU A 150 -6.36 8.69 10.50
CA GLU A 150 -5.44 8.52 9.38
C GLU A 150 -4.45 9.68 9.27
N GLU A 151 -4.91 10.92 9.49
CA GLU A 151 -4.02 12.09 9.57
C GLU A 151 -2.99 11.94 10.68
N LYS A 152 -3.43 11.53 11.87
CA LYS A 152 -2.52 11.29 12.99
C LYS A 152 -1.54 10.17 12.67
N ALA A 153 -2.02 9.02 12.14
CA ALA A 153 -1.17 7.89 11.79
C ALA A 153 -0.16 8.25 10.68
N LYS A 154 -0.57 9.06 9.69
CA LYS A 154 0.32 9.59 8.67
C LYS A 154 1.44 10.43 9.29
N ASN A 155 1.10 11.38 10.14
CA ASN A 155 2.09 12.25 10.79
C ASN A 155 3.06 11.45 11.68
N ASP A 156 2.57 10.48 12.42
CA ASP A 156 3.37 9.64 13.31
C ASP A 156 4.38 8.77 12.53
N MET A 157 4.04 8.32 11.31
CA MET A 157 4.93 7.48 10.49
C MET A 157 6.01 8.24 9.72
N LEU A 158 5.80 9.53 9.43
CA LEU A 158 6.67 10.28 8.51
C LEU A 158 8.12 10.37 8.99
N GLU A 159 8.37 10.52 10.27
CA GLU A 159 9.73 10.57 10.81
C GLU A 159 10.49 9.26 10.54
N GLY A 160 9.88 8.12 10.85
CA GLY A 160 10.45 6.79 10.58
C GLY A 160 10.68 6.55 9.10
N LEU A 161 9.67 6.87 8.27
CA LEU A 161 9.77 6.70 6.82
C LEU A 161 10.90 7.54 6.21
N ARG A 162 11.04 8.80 6.62
CA ARG A 162 12.13 9.68 6.15
C ARG A 162 13.49 9.16 6.60
N GLY A 163 13.59 8.58 7.80
CA GLY A 163 14.78 7.92 8.29
C GLY A 163 15.19 6.73 7.42
N ASP A 164 14.25 5.85 7.09
CA ASP A 164 14.48 4.68 6.22
C ASP A 164 14.90 5.11 4.79
N ILE A 165 14.25 6.14 4.26
CA ILE A 165 14.60 6.72 2.95
C ILE A 165 16.04 7.25 2.97
N LYS A 166 16.39 8.00 4.02
CA LYS A 166 17.75 8.54 4.18
C LYS A 166 18.80 7.44 4.22
N LEU A 167 18.59 6.38 4.99
CA LEU A 167 19.50 5.23 5.04
C LEU A 167 19.70 4.60 3.66
N GLY A 168 18.60 4.46 2.88
CA GLY A 168 18.68 3.93 1.52
C GLY A 168 19.45 4.85 0.55
N VAL A 169 19.24 6.15 0.64
CA VAL A 169 19.93 7.16 -0.17
C VAL A 169 21.42 7.22 0.19
N ASP A 170 21.75 7.26 1.46
CA ASP A 170 23.14 7.29 1.95
C ASP A 170 23.89 6.03 1.49
N PHE A 171 23.27 4.86 1.55
CA PHE A 171 23.87 3.60 1.07
C PHE A 171 24.21 3.61 -0.42
N VAL A 172 23.41 4.29 -1.24
CA VAL A 172 23.65 4.36 -2.71
C VAL A 172 24.71 5.38 -3.06
N ASN A 173 24.79 6.46 -2.30
CA ASN A 173 25.68 7.60 -2.58
C ASN A 173 27.04 7.52 -1.84
N GLY A 174 27.17 6.63 -0.88
CA GLY A 174 28.29 6.48 0.02
C GLY A 174 29.43 5.75 -0.39
#